data_a6160792cf2b9d6df5823203a10004b1
#
_entry.id   a6160792cf2b9d6df5823203a10004b1
#
_cell.length_a   1.000
_cell.length_b   1.000
_cell.length_c   1.000
_cell.angle_alpha   90.00
_cell.angle_beta   90.00
_cell.angle_gamma   90.00
#
_symmetry.space_group_name_H-M   'P 1'
#
loop_
_entity.id
_entity.type
_entity.pdbx_description
1 polymer ?
#
loop_
_entity_poly.entity_id
_entity_poly.type
_entity_poly.pdbx_seq_one_letter_code
_entity_poly.pdbx_strand_id
1 'polypeptide(L)'
;MTDSADVSVSSPVDPPARNVPWLRVGSWVVFAVVVVMLPQQLASAEVNRLSEVMYVAVAALGLALLTGYNGQISLGHGAFLGLGAYVTMILTVDYGTSYAVAGLVAVIAAFVLGVVVGLPALRITGIYLALVTLALATLFPQIAIRFGDITGGSVGRGLLPRDGYGDSALIEEIGRRRFLRTQGFRAPDWTGLADDQWRYYVFLVIAVLVFLLVRNLVNSRVGRGLVAIRDNETAAEVAGVEVSRYKVVTFGLSASLAAIGGWMFAVLNNAVSPTSFTIALSITLLVAAVLGGAGSIIGPIIGSLIIVGVREVVPEDSQRYTQVIFGAVLILVMIVAPGGIMGVYRQLKGRLARARATRRAPSATT
;
A
#
# COMPACT_ATOMS: atom_id res chain seq x y z
N MET A 1 39.54 -27.88 60.04
CA MET A 1 38.60 -26.81 59.97
C MET A 1 38.23 -26.69 58.50
N THR A 2 37.19 -27.39 58.12
CA THR A 2 36.66 -27.43 56.72
C THR A 2 35.42 -26.54 56.68
N ASP A 3 35.57 -25.44 55.99
CA ASP A 3 34.51 -24.48 55.78
C ASP A 3 33.60 -25.00 54.62
N SER A 4 32.40 -25.45 54.95
CA SER A 4 31.39 -25.93 54.03
C SER A 4 30.59 -24.73 53.62
N ALA A 5 30.93 -24.22 52.39
CA ALA A 5 30.16 -23.19 51.70
C ALA A 5 28.77 -23.75 51.36
N ASP A 6 27.77 -23.20 52.00
CA ASP A 6 26.35 -23.47 51.77
C ASP A 6 25.95 -22.93 50.37
N VAL A 7 25.80 -23.85 49.42
CA VAL A 7 25.28 -23.52 48.07
C VAL A 7 23.76 -23.36 48.21
N SER A 8 23.29 -22.12 48.32
CA SER A 8 21.87 -21.82 48.28
C SER A 8 21.31 -22.18 46.89
N VAL A 9 20.57 -23.27 46.81
CA VAL A 9 19.80 -23.69 45.64
C VAL A 9 18.73 -22.62 45.36
N SER A 10 18.94 -21.85 44.31
CA SER A 10 17.96 -20.89 43.85
C SER A 10 16.68 -21.63 43.46
N SER A 11 15.56 -21.23 44.06
CA SER A 11 14.22 -21.74 43.75
C SER A 11 13.92 -21.63 42.26
N PRO A 12 13.18 -22.59 41.67
CA PRO A 12 12.83 -22.56 40.24
C PRO A 12 12.06 -21.30 39.94
N VAL A 13 12.57 -20.51 38.97
CA VAL A 13 11.85 -19.36 38.42
C VAL A 13 10.63 -19.89 37.71
N ASP A 14 9.45 -19.57 38.23
CA ASP A 14 8.18 -19.93 37.58
C ASP A 14 8.18 -19.44 36.11
N PRO A 15 7.83 -20.29 35.15
CA PRO A 15 7.77 -19.91 33.76
C PRO A 15 6.74 -18.78 33.59
N PRO A 16 7.04 -17.77 32.75
CA PRO A 16 6.14 -16.64 32.54
C PRO A 16 4.77 -17.16 32.09
N ALA A 17 3.70 -16.68 32.74
CA ALA A 17 2.33 -17.06 32.47
C ALA A 17 2.07 -17.07 30.93
N ARG A 18 1.80 -18.24 30.37
CA ARG A 18 1.48 -18.46 28.97
C ARG A 18 0.30 -17.55 28.61
N ASN A 19 0.58 -16.47 27.87
CA ASN A 19 -0.48 -15.67 27.23
C ASN A 19 -1.33 -16.61 26.40
N VAL A 20 -2.58 -16.76 26.76
CA VAL A 20 -3.53 -17.75 26.24
C VAL A 20 -3.69 -17.53 24.72
N PRO A 21 -3.14 -18.39 23.85
CA PRO A 21 -3.09 -18.16 22.42
C PRO A 21 -4.50 -18.10 21.79
N TRP A 22 -5.48 -18.76 22.42
CA TRP A 22 -6.85 -18.84 21.90
C TRP A 22 -7.61 -17.49 21.94
N LEU A 23 -7.34 -16.60 22.90
CA LEU A 23 -7.93 -15.24 22.90
C LEU A 23 -7.42 -14.39 21.72
N ARG A 24 -6.16 -14.54 21.35
CA ARG A 24 -5.61 -13.88 20.16
C ARG A 24 -6.18 -14.47 18.88
N VAL A 25 -6.28 -15.80 18.80
CA VAL A 25 -6.89 -16.47 17.64
C VAL A 25 -8.36 -16.07 17.54
N GLY A 26 -9.11 -16.08 18.65
CA GLY A 26 -10.50 -15.64 18.68
C GLY A 26 -10.70 -14.20 18.19
N SER A 27 -9.86 -13.26 18.62
CA SER A 27 -9.94 -11.86 18.15
C SER A 27 -9.65 -11.72 16.65
N TRP A 28 -8.72 -12.50 16.11
CA TRP A 28 -8.46 -12.51 14.67
C TRP A 28 -9.59 -13.13 13.85
N VAL A 29 -10.21 -14.19 14.37
CA VAL A 29 -11.39 -14.82 13.73
C VAL A 29 -12.57 -13.85 13.73
N VAL A 30 -12.87 -13.22 14.87
CA VAL A 30 -13.94 -12.20 14.94
C VAL A 30 -13.67 -11.06 13.97
N PHE A 31 -12.45 -10.54 13.92
CA PHE A 31 -12.07 -9.49 12.97
C PHE A 31 -12.25 -9.93 11.51
N ALA A 32 -11.82 -11.15 11.16
CA ALA A 32 -11.99 -11.70 9.81
C ALA A 32 -13.47 -11.85 9.45
N VAL A 33 -14.31 -12.36 10.37
CA VAL A 33 -15.75 -12.49 10.17
C VAL A 33 -16.40 -11.12 9.96
N VAL A 34 -16.05 -10.13 10.78
CA VAL A 34 -16.56 -8.76 10.62
C VAL A 34 -16.20 -8.21 9.24
N VAL A 35 -14.93 -8.30 8.82
CA VAL A 35 -14.47 -7.80 7.51
C VAL A 35 -15.19 -8.49 6.35
N VAL A 36 -15.48 -9.79 6.46
CA VAL A 36 -16.20 -10.56 5.43
C VAL A 36 -17.70 -10.23 5.42
N MET A 37 -18.32 -9.99 6.57
CA MET A 37 -19.75 -9.69 6.66
C MET A 37 -20.08 -8.23 6.35
N LEU A 38 -19.10 -7.33 6.48
CA LEU A 38 -19.27 -5.88 6.37
C LEU A 38 -19.94 -5.43 5.05
N PRO A 39 -19.52 -5.92 3.85
CA PRO A 39 -20.11 -5.46 2.59
C PRO A 39 -21.56 -5.88 2.38
N GLN A 40 -22.08 -6.85 3.15
CA GLN A 40 -23.48 -7.25 3.09
C GLN A 40 -24.43 -6.31 3.84
N GLN A 41 -23.86 -5.48 4.74
CA GLN A 41 -24.63 -4.57 5.60
C GLN A 41 -24.48 -3.10 5.17
N LEU A 42 -23.54 -2.81 4.29
CA LEU A 42 -23.20 -1.46 3.88
C LEU A 42 -23.82 -1.08 2.53
N ALA A 43 -24.06 0.20 2.31
CA ALA A 43 -24.44 0.72 1.01
C ALA A 43 -23.28 0.61 0.01
N SER A 44 -23.59 0.51 -1.30
CA SER A 44 -22.60 0.37 -2.38
C SER A 44 -21.52 1.45 -2.34
N ALA A 45 -21.85 2.68 -1.97
CA ALA A 45 -20.89 3.77 -1.82
C ALA A 45 -19.84 3.47 -0.73
N GLU A 46 -20.25 2.91 0.39
CA GLU A 46 -19.35 2.56 1.50
C GLU A 46 -18.47 1.35 1.14
N VAL A 47 -19.01 0.36 0.43
CA VAL A 47 -18.25 -0.79 -0.08
C VAL A 47 -17.16 -0.32 -1.06
N ASN A 48 -17.48 0.63 -1.93
CA ASN A 48 -16.52 1.23 -2.85
C ASN A 48 -15.42 2.00 -2.11
N ARG A 49 -15.74 2.71 -1.03
CA ARG A 49 -14.76 3.39 -0.17
C ARG A 49 -13.80 2.40 0.50
N LEU A 50 -14.32 1.29 1.02
CA LEU A 50 -13.47 0.24 1.57
C LEU A 50 -12.54 -0.36 0.51
N SER A 51 -13.02 -0.50 -0.72
CA SER A 51 -12.22 -0.91 -1.87
C SER A 51 -11.15 0.13 -2.22
N GLU A 52 -11.46 1.43 -2.07
CA GLU A 52 -10.48 2.52 -2.19
C GLU A 52 -9.37 2.41 -1.15
N VAL A 53 -9.73 2.18 0.13
CA VAL A 53 -8.74 1.94 1.21
C VAL A 53 -7.79 0.82 0.84
N MET A 54 -8.29 -0.27 0.24
CA MET A 54 -7.46 -1.43 -0.13
C MET A 54 -6.44 -1.09 -1.22
N TYR A 55 -6.83 -0.40 -2.31
CA TYR A 55 -5.87 -0.07 -3.35
C TYR A 55 -4.82 0.95 -2.88
N VAL A 56 -5.22 1.93 -2.07
CA VAL A 56 -4.28 2.88 -1.47
C VAL A 56 -3.33 2.16 -0.52
N ALA A 57 -3.84 1.22 0.31
CA ALA A 57 -3.03 0.46 1.25
C ALA A 57 -1.98 -0.42 0.55
N VAL A 58 -2.36 -1.11 -0.54
CA VAL A 58 -1.45 -1.95 -1.33
C VAL A 58 -0.37 -1.10 -2.01
N ALA A 59 -0.75 0.03 -2.61
CA ALA A 59 0.22 0.94 -3.23
C ALA A 59 1.15 1.58 -2.19
N ALA A 60 0.62 2.03 -1.06
CA ALA A 60 1.41 2.59 0.04
C ALA A 60 2.30 1.54 0.72
N LEU A 61 1.92 0.25 0.72
CA LEU A 61 2.77 -0.84 1.19
C LEU A 61 4.02 -0.99 0.32
N GLY A 62 3.89 -0.82 -1.01
CA GLY A 62 5.03 -0.76 -1.93
C GLY A 62 6.01 0.35 -1.52
N LEU A 63 5.49 1.54 -1.25
CA LEU A 63 6.30 2.66 -0.80
C LEU A 63 6.90 2.43 0.59
N ALA A 64 6.16 1.82 1.52
CA ALA A 64 6.67 1.46 2.84
C ALA A 64 7.80 0.41 2.74
N LEU A 65 7.71 -0.56 1.82
CA LEU A 65 8.79 -1.51 1.55
C LEU A 65 10.06 -0.79 1.08
N LEU A 66 9.92 0.15 0.14
CA LEU A 66 11.04 0.88 -0.43
C LEU A 66 11.64 1.88 0.57
N THR A 67 10.81 2.74 1.16
CA THR A 67 11.27 3.82 2.04
C THR A 67 11.51 3.32 3.47
N GLY A 68 10.58 2.51 4.00
CA GLY A 68 10.63 2.08 5.39
C GLY A 68 11.64 0.97 5.68
N TYR A 69 11.81 0.03 4.75
CA TYR A 69 12.71 -1.12 4.95
C TYR A 69 14.03 -0.99 4.20
N ASN A 70 14.05 -0.35 3.03
CA ASN A 70 15.27 -0.20 2.21
C ASN A 70 15.90 1.21 2.27
N GLY A 71 15.23 2.19 2.88
CA GLY A 71 15.74 3.55 3.05
C GLY A 71 15.74 4.42 1.80
N GLN A 72 15.15 3.99 0.70
CA GLN A 72 15.07 4.73 -0.56
C GLN A 72 13.80 5.57 -0.60
N ILE A 73 13.93 6.90 -0.66
CA ILE A 73 12.78 7.80 -0.76
C ILE A 73 12.32 7.87 -2.22
N SER A 74 11.03 7.65 -2.47
CA SER A 74 10.43 7.77 -3.79
C SER A 74 9.16 8.62 -3.75
N LEU A 75 9.08 9.59 -4.65
CA LEU A 75 7.90 10.42 -4.91
C LEU A 75 7.21 10.05 -6.23
N GLY A 76 7.60 8.93 -6.84
CA GLY A 76 7.12 8.48 -8.15
C GLY A 76 6.05 7.39 -8.11
N HIS A 77 5.59 6.97 -6.94
CA HIS A 77 4.69 5.81 -6.81
C HIS A 77 3.33 6.00 -7.49
N GLY A 78 2.84 7.24 -7.61
CA GLY A 78 1.66 7.57 -8.40
C GLY A 78 1.81 7.23 -9.88
N ALA A 79 3.02 7.37 -10.46
CA ALA A 79 3.29 6.97 -11.84
C ALA A 79 3.24 5.45 -12.04
N PHE A 80 3.79 4.66 -11.11
CA PHE A 80 3.70 3.20 -11.17
C PHE A 80 2.27 2.68 -10.95
N LEU A 81 1.51 3.32 -10.07
CA LEU A 81 0.07 3.07 -9.92
C LEU A 81 -0.65 3.41 -11.23
N GLY A 82 -0.37 4.57 -11.83
CA GLY A 82 -0.90 4.97 -13.12
C GLY A 82 -0.56 3.99 -14.23
N LEU A 83 0.69 3.53 -14.32
CA LEU A 83 1.10 2.51 -15.28
C LEU A 83 0.26 1.24 -15.13
N GLY A 84 0.08 0.75 -13.88
CA GLY A 84 -0.75 -0.41 -13.60
C GLY A 84 -2.20 -0.23 -14.06
N ALA A 85 -2.76 0.94 -13.80
CA ALA A 85 -4.13 1.28 -14.19
C ALA A 85 -4.28 1.38 -15.72
N TYR A 86 -3.37 2.09 -16.40
CA TYR A 86 -3.41 2.23 -17.85
C TYR A 86 -3.19 0.92 -18.59
N VAL A 87 -2.19 0.11 -18.20
CA VAL A 87 -1.97 -1.21 -18.80
C VAL A 87 -3.22 -2.08 -18.65
N THR A 88 -3.84 -2.06 -17.47
CA THR A 88 -5.09 -2.80 -17.23
C THR A 88 -6.20 -2.34 -18.17
N MET A 89 -6.46 -1.04 -18.26
CA MET A 89 -7.56 -0.52 -19.10
C MET A 89 -7.29 -0.69 -20.58
N ILE A 90 -6.06 -0.49 -21.05
CA ILE A 90 -5.70 -0.72 -22.46
C ILE A 90 -5.94 -2.18 -22.83
N LEU A 91 -5.46 -3.12 -22.04
CA LEU A 91 -5.60 -4.55 -22.33
C LEU A 91 -7.06 -5.02 -22.26
N THR A 92 -7.83 -4.53 -21.31
CA THR A 92 -9.23 -4.94 -21.17
C THR A 92 -10.12 -4.28 -22.21
N VAL A 93 -9.96 -2.99 -22.48
CA VAL A 93 -10.83 -2.24 -23.41
C VAL A 93 -10.49 -2.52 -24.87
N ASP A 94 -9.20 -2.48 -25.25
CA ASP A 94 -8.80 -2.59 -26.66
C ASP A 94 -8.67 -4.05 -27.13
N TYR A 95 -8.15 -4.91 -26.25
CA TYR A 95 -7.85 -6.31 -26.60
C TYR A 95 -8.85 -7.31 -26.02
N GLY A 96 -9.78 -6.87 -25.17
CA GLY A 96 -10.78 -7.74 -24.57
C GLY A 96 -10.19 -8.80 -23.63
N THR A 97 -8.97 -8.57 -23.09
CA THR A 97 -8.34 -9.51 -22.17
C THR A 97 -9.04 -9.49 -20.82
N SER A 98 -9.01 -10.63 -20.12
CA SER A 98 -9.54 -10.70 -18.76
C SER A 98 -8.76 -9.78 -17.81
N TYR A 99 -9.44 -9.22 -16.82
CA TYR A 99 -8.81 -8.37 -15.81
C TYR A 99 -7.66 -9.07 -15.07
N ALA A 100 -7.74 -10.39 -14.87
CA ALA A 100 -6.68 -11.15 -14.23
C ALA A 100 -5.39 -11.15 -15.06
N VAL A 101 -5.49 -11.40 -16.37
CA VAL A 101 -4.34 -11.36 -17.30
C VAL A 101 -3.80 -9.94 -17.40
N ALA A 102 -4.68 -8.94 -17.55
CA ALA A 102 -4.29 -7.54 -17.62
C ALA A 102 -3.53 -7.11 -16.34
N GLY A 103 -4.00 -7.52 -15.15
CA GLY A 103 -3.33 -7.27 -13.89
C GLY A 103 -1.94 -7.91 -13.80
N LEU A 104 -1.79 -9.16 -14.26
CA LEU A 104 -0.50 -9.83 -14.29
C LEU A 104 0.50 -9.09 -15.21
N VAL A 105 0.07 -8.71 -16.41
CA VAL A 105 0.89 -7.93 -17.34
C VAL A 105 1.27 -6.58 -16.74
N ALA A 106 0.33 -5.89 -16.09
CA ALA A 106 0.57 -4.62 -15.42
C ALA A 106 1.65 -4.73 -14.32
N VAL A 107 1.59 -5.79 -13.51
CA VAL A 107 2.58 -6.08 -12.46
C VAL A 107 3.97 -6.33 -13.05
N ILE A 108 4.06 -7.13 -14.11
CA ILE A 108 5.34 -7.43 -14.79
C ILE A 108 5.90 -6.17 -15.44
N ALA A 109 5.07 -5.40 -16.15
CA ALA A 109 5.50 -4.15 -16.78
C ALA A 109 6.02 -3.14 -15.75
N ALA A 110 5.33 -3.01 -14.62
CA ALA A 110 5.78 -2.13 -13.54
C ALA A 110 7.05 -2.64 -12.85
N PHE A 111 7.23 -3.96 -12.70
CA PHE A 111 8.48 -4.53 -12.20
C PHE A 111 9.66 -4.16 -13.10
N VAL A 112 9.51 -4.39 -14.41
CA VAL A 112 10.55 -4.08 -15.39
C VAL A 112 10.88 -2.59 -15.39
N LEU A 113 9.86 -1.72 -15.46
CA LEU A 113 10.06 -0.28 -15.40
C LEU A 113 10.67 0.15 -14.07
N GLY A 114 10.25 -0.43 -12.96
CA GLY A 114 10.81 -0.19 -11.63
C GLY A 114 12.29 -0.59 -11.55
N VAL A 115 12.69 -1.72 -12.14
CA VAL A 115 14.10 -2.12 -12.26
C VAL A 115 14.88 -1.10 -13.11
N VAL A 116 14.34 -0.67 -14.26
CA VAL A 116 14.98 0.34 -15.12
C VAL A 116 15.16 1.67 -14.39
N VAL A 117 14.16 2.15 -13.67
CA VAL A 117 14.24 3.38 -12.87
C VAL A 117 15.12 3.18 -11.64
N GLY A 118 15.18 1.97 -11.10
CA GLY A 118 16.05 1.61 -9.97
C GLY A 118 17.54 1.55 -10.33
N LEU A 119 17.93 1.37 -11.60
CA LEU A 119 19.35 1.37 -12.01
C LEU A 119 20.06 2.71 -11.75
N PRO A 120 19.51 3.88 -12.13
CA PRO A 120 20.06 5.17 -11.72
C PRO A 120 20.13 5.36 -10.20
N ALA A 121 19.20 4.74 -9.45
CA ALA A 121 19.18 4.80 -7.99
C ALA A 121 20.42 4.17 -7.32
N LEU A 122 21.20 3.40 -8.05
CA LEU A 122 22.49 2.87 -7.56
C LEU A 122 23.56 3.94 -7.43
N ARG A 123 23.51 4.95 -8.30
CA ARG A 123 24.48 6.06 -8.33
C ARG A 123 23.96 7.30 -7.60
N ILE A 124 22.66 7.36 -7.38
CA ILE A 124 21.98 8.53 -6.83
C ILE A 124 21.30 8.09 -5.52
N THR A 125 21.70 8.71 -4.41
CA THR A 125 21.19 8.35 -3.08
C THR A 125 20.45 9.52 -2.42
N GLY A 126 19.60 9.21 -1.46
CA GLY A 126 18.92 10.23 -0.63
C GLY A 126 17.95 11.10 -1.44
N ILE A 127 18.07 12.42 -1.29
CA ILE A 127 17.14 13.41 -1.84
C ILE A 127 17.17 13.46 -3.38
N TYR A 128 18.31 13.17 -3.99
CA TYR A 128 18.43 13.18 -5.46
C TYR A 128 17.59 12.07 -6.11
N LEU A 129 17.49 10.91 -5.47
CA LEU A 129 16.61 9.84 -5.93
C LEU A 129 15.13 10.28 -5.84
N ALA A 130 14.76 10.97 -4.76
CA ALA A 130 13.42 11.52 -4.63
C ALA A 130 13.09 12.52 -5.76
N LEU A 131 14.06 13.36 -6.18
CA LEU A 131 13.89 14.29 -7.31
C LEU A 131 13.70 13.55 -8.65
N VAL A 132 14.46 12.48 -8.92
CA VAL A 132 14.30 11.67 -10.15
C VAL A 132 12.93 11.02 -10.18
N THR A 133 12.48 10.45 -9.07
CA THR A 133 11.15 9.83 -9.00
C THR A 133 10.02 10.86 -9.02
N LEU A 134 10.26 12.08 -8.52
CA LEU A 134 9.35 13.21 -8.65
C LEU A 134 9.18 13.61 -10.12
N ALA A 135 10.29 13.68 -10.87
CA ALA A 135 10.25 13.93 -12.31
C ALA A 135 9.40 12.87 -13.04
N LEU A 136 9.55 11.59 -12.66
CA LEU A 136 8.71 10.51 -13.21
C LEU A 136 7.22 10.76 -12.92
N ALA A 137 6.86 11.16 -11.70
CA ALA A 137 5.48 11.47 -11.33
C ALA A 137 4.89 12.63 -12.12
N THR A 138 5.69 13.66 -12.43
CA THR A 138 5.24 14.82 -13.23
C THR A 138 5.20 14.52 -14.72
N LEU A 139 6.10 13.68 -15.23
CA LEU A 139 6.15 13.30 -16.64
C LEU A 139 5.07 12.28 -17.01
N PHE A 140 4.66 11.42 -16.11
CA PHE A 140 3.70 10.34 -16.41
C PHE A 140 2.39 10.86 -17.03
N PRO A 141 1.67 11.86 -16.46
CA PRO A 141 0.47 12.41 -17.09
C PRO A 141 0.74 13.01 -18.47
N GLN A 142 1.88 13.66 -18.67
CA GLN A 142 2.25 14.24 -19.94
C GLN A 142 2.52 13.18 -21.02
N ILE A 143 3.19 12.08 -20.62
CA ILE A 143 3.41 10.91 -21.48
C ILE A 143 2.05 10.30 -21.85
N ALA A 144 1.14 10.13 -20.90
CA ALA A 144 -0.19 9.62 -21.16
C ALA A 144 -0.96 10.50 -22.16
N ILE A 145 -0.89 11.82 -22.04
CA ILE A 145 -1.52 12.76 -23.00
C ILE A 145 -0.85 12.67 -24.38
N ARG A 146 0.48 12.58 -24.43
CA ARG A 146 1.25 12.58 -25.70
C ARG A 146 0.98 11.34 -26.56
N PHE A 147 0.80 10.17 -25.91
CA PHE A 147 0.48 8.92 -26.58
C PHE A 147 -1.04 8.68 -26.67
N GLY A 148 -1.80 9.70 -27.06
CA GLY A 148 -3.27 9.71 -27.07
C GLY A 148 -3.92 8.56 -27.85
N ASP A 149 -3.27 8.06 -28.90
CA ASP A 149 -3.79 6.93 -29.70
C ASP A 149 -3.88 5.64 -28.88
N ILE A 150 -2.98 5.46 -27.90
CA ILE A 150 -2.94 4.26 -27.04
C ILE A 150 -3.66 4.52 -25.72
N THR A 151 -3.48 5.69 -25.12
CA THR A 151 -3.93 6.00 -23.75
C THR A 151 -5.29 6.70 -23.68
N GLY A 152 -5.79 7.19 -24.84
CA GLY A 152 -6.99 8.03 -24.88
C GLY A 152 -6.71 9.54 -24.73
N GLY A 153 -5.44 9.95 -24.64
CA GLY A 153 -5.04 11.37 -24.53
C GLY A 153 -5.52 12.02 -23.23
N SER A 154 -5.96 13.26 -23.32
CA SER A 154 -6.45 14.04 -22.16
C SER A 154 -7.73 13.48 -21.53
N VAL A 155 -8.55 12.77 -22.29
CA VAL A 155 -9.80 12.15 -21.83
C VAL A 155 -9.52 10.86 -21.05
N GLY A 156 -8.47 10.14 -21.45
CA GLY A 156 -8.13 8.85 -20.87
C GLY A 156 -8.91 7.68 -21.49
N ARG A 157 -9.01 6.57 -20.78
CA ARG A 157 -9.71 5.34 -21.18
C ARG A 157 -10.66 4.85 -20.11
N GLY A 158 -11.77 4.24 -20.53
CA GLY A 158 -12.73 3.69 -19.59
C GLY A 158 -13.83 2.89 -20.26
N LEU A 159 -14.66 2.27 -19.45
CA LEU A 159 -15.90 1.62 -19.85
C LEU A 159 -17.04 2.62 -19.62
N LEU A 160 -17.85 2.89 -20.64
CA LEU A 160 -19.07 3.66 -20.47
C LEU A 160 -20.11 2.79 -19.74
N PRO A 161 -20.80 3.33 -18.72
CA PRO A 161 -21.96 2.68 -18.14
C PRO A 161 -23.02 2.52 -19.26
N ARG A 162 -23.61 1.33 -19.34
CA ARG A 162 -24.64 1.00 -20.34
C ARG A 162 -25.95 1.79 -20.15
N ASP A 163 -26.16 2.35 -18.98
CA ASP A 163 -27.42 2.92 -18.54
C ASP A 163 -27.22 4.37 -18.06
N GLY A 164 -27.02 5.35 -18.98
CA GLY A 164 -27.18 6.69 -18.47
C GLY A 164 -26.44 7.88 -19.05
N TYR A 165 -25.82 7.78 -20.21
CA TYR A 165 -25.44 9.00 -20.92
C TYR A 165 -26.23 9.12 -22.22
N GLY A 166 -27.06 10.17 -22.24
CA GLY A 166 -28.02 10.42 -23.30
C GLY A 166 -27.38 10.57 -24.69
N ASP A 167 -28.25 10.42 -25.67
CA ASP A 167 -28.12 10.47 -27.12
C ASP A 167 -27.28 11.64 -27.71
N SER A 168 -26.00 11.72 -27.39
CA SER A 168 -25.12 12.57 -28.17
C SER A 168 -24.36 11.73 -29.18
N ALA A 169 -24.61 11.98 -30.46
CA ALA A 169 -23.96 11.31 -31.60
C ALA A 169 -22.42 11.29 -31.48
N LEU A 170 -21.85 12.25 -30.78
CA LEU A 170 -20.41 12.35 -30.53
C LEU A 170 -19.94 11.26 -29.54
N ILE A 171 -20.75 10.92 -28.51
CA ILE A 171 -20.46 9.85 -27.54
C ILE A 171 -20.64 8.50 -28.23
N GLU A 172 -21.58 8.39 -29.17
CA GLU A 172 -21.81 7.16 -29.93
C GLU A 172 -20.65 6.88 -30.92
N GLU A 173 -20.06 7.88 -31.54
CA GLU A 173 -18.96 7.71 -32.47
C GLU A 173 -17.61 7.48 -31.75
N ILE A 174 -17.32 8.20 -30.69
CA ILE A 174 -16.13 8.01 -29.85
C ILE A 174 -16.28 6.74 -29.00
N GLY A 175 -17.47 6.49 -28.49
CA GLY A 175 -17.78 5.36 -27.61
C GLY A 175 -17.78 4.02 -28.33
N ARG A 176 -18.38 3.90 -29.51
CA ARG A 176 -18.45 2.65 -30.28
C ARG A 176 -17.08 2.07 -30.62
N ARG A 177 -16.08 2.88 -30.85
CA ARG A 177 -14.73 2.39 -31.23
C ARG A 177 -13.83 2.08 -30.02
N ARG A 178 -14.07 2.69 -28.85
CA ARG A 178 -13.15 2.61 -27.69
C ARG A 178 -13.73 2.00 -26.42
N PHE A 179 -15.05 1.87 -26.29
CA PHE A 179 -15.69 1.52 -25.00
C PHE A 179 -16.57 0.27 -25.01
N LEU A 180 -16.76 -0.40 -26.13
CA LEU A 180 -17.88 -1.34 -26.34
C LEU A 180 -17.54 -2.83 -26.26
N ARG A 181 -16.34 -3.25 -25.85
CA ARG A 181 -16.00 -4.68 -25.94
C ARG A 181 -15.92 -5.47 -24.63
N THR A 182 -15.91 -4.84 -23.49
CA THR A 182 -15.78 -5.57 -22.23
C THR A 182 -16.96 -5.33 -21.31
N GLN A 183 -17.57 -6.41 -20.87
CA GLN A 183 -18.39 -6.39 -19.67
C GLN A 183 -17.46 -5.96 -18.53
N GLY A 184 -17.83 -4.92 -17.74
CA GLY A 184 -17.08 -4.50 -16.57
C GLY A 184 -16.78 -5.70 -15.64
N PHE A 185 -15.99 -5.46 -14.62
CA PHE A 185 -15.69 -6.51 -13.63
C PHE A 185 -16.97 -6.86 -12.87
N ARG A 186 -17.68 -7.91 -13.32
CA ARG A 186 -18.98 -8.35 -12.81
C ARG A 186 -18.84 -9.57 -11.92
N ALA A 187 -19.78 -9.65 -10.98
CA ALA A 187 -19.95 -10.85 -10.20
C ALA A 187 -20.44 -12.01 -11.09
N PRO A 188 -19.88 -13.21 -10.96
CA PRO A 188 -20.43 -14.40 -11.64
C PRO A 188 -21.85 -14.69 -11.13
N ASP A 189 -22.76 -15.04 -12.03
CA ASP A 189 -24.18 -15.26 -11.73
C ASP A 189 -24.43 -16.28 -10.60
N TRP A 190 -23.53 -17.26 -10.45
CA TRP A 190 -23.62 -18.29 -9.40
C TRP A 190 -23.32 -17.77 -7.98
N THR A 191 -22.74 -16.58 -7.82
CA THR A 191 -22.38 -16.00 -6.50
C THR A 191 -23.56 -15.33 -5.81
N GLY A 192 -24.53 -14.83 -6.57
CA GLY A 192 -25.64 -14.03 -6.04
C GLY A 192 -25.24 -12.71 -5.39
N LEU A 193 -23.98 -12.27 -5.61
CA LEU A 193 -23.43 -11.03 -5.05
C LEU A 193 -23.64 -9.85 -6.02
N ALA A 194 -23.75 -8.65 -5.48
CA ALA A 194 -23.67 -7.44 -6.26
C ALA A 194 -22.22 -7.20 -6.76
N ASP A 195 -22.07 -6.48 -7.88
CA ASP A 195 -20.76 -6.25 -8.52
C ASP A 195 -19.76 -5.54 -7.62
N ASP A 196 -20.23 -4.63 -6.76
CA ASP A 196 -19.42 -3.91 -5.77
C ASP A 196 -18.96 -4.85 -4.63
N GLN A 197 -19.82 -5.73 -4.16
CA GLN A 197 -19.48 -6.75 -3.16
C GLN A 197 -18.46 -7.73 -3.71
N TRP A 198 -18.64 -8.21 -4.95
CA TRP A 198 -17.69 -9.08 -5.62
C TRP A 198 -16.31 -8.45 -5.74
N ARG A 199 -16.24 -7.19 -6.20
CA ARG A 199 -14.99 -6.42 -6.28
C ARG A 199 -14.30 -6.33 -4.92
N TYR A 200 -15.06 -6.00 -3.88
CA TYR A 200 -14.55 -5.92 -2.52
C TYR A 200 -13.88 -7.23 -2.08
N TYR A 201 -14.55 -8.39 -2.28
CA TYR A 201 -13.97 -9.67 -1.89
C TYR A 201 -12.71 -10.02 -2.67
N VAL A 202 -12.69 -9.76 -3.97
CA VAL A 202 -11.48 -9.98 -4.80
C VAL A 202 -10.35 -9.07 -4.33
N PHE A 203 -10.64 -7.80 -4.06
CA PHE A 203 -9.64 -6.86 -3.55
C PHE A 203 -9.14 -7.27 -2.16
N LEU A 204 -10.02 -7.73 -1.29
CA LEU A 204 -9.65 -8.23 0.03
C LEU A 204 -8.68 -9.41 -0.06
N VAL A 205 -8.99 -10.39 -0.91
CA VAL A 205 -8.12 -11.56 -1.12
C VAL A 205 -6.75 -11.12 -1.65
N ILE A 206 -6.71 -10.25 -2.66
CA ILE A 206 -5.46 -9.75 -3.23
C ILE A 206 -4.67 -8.95 -2.18
N ALA A 207 -5.33 -8.05 -1.45
CA ALA A 207 -4.68 -7.28 -0.39
C ALA A 207 -4.08 -8.20 0.68
N VAL A 208 -4.85 -9.16 1.19
CA VAL A 208 -4.35 -10.13 2.18
C VAL A 208 -3.15 -10.91 1.65
N LEU A 209 -3.21 -11.43 0.41
CA LEU A 209 -2.10 -12.16 -0.21
C LEU A 209 -0.86 -11.26 -0.34
N VAL A 210 -1.01 -10.04 -0.82
CA VAL A 210 0.09 -9.06 -0.96
C VAL A 210 0.69 -8.73 0.39
N PHE A 211 -0.12 -8.46 1.40
CA PHE A 211 0.37 -8.18 2.76
C PHE A 211 1.10 -9.37 3.38
N LEU A 212 0.62 -10.60 3.16
CA LEU A 212 1.29 -11.82 3.61
C LEU A 212 2.62 -12.04 2.86
N LEU A 213 2.67 -11.81 1.55
CA LEU A 213 3.90 -11.90 0.76
C LEU A 213 4.96 -10.89 1.25
N VAL A 214 4.58 -9.62 1.43
CA VAL A 214 5.50 -8.59 1.95
C VAL A 214 5.91 -8.90 3.38
N ARG A 215 5.01 -9.38 4.24
CA ARG A 215 5.34 -9.82 5.59
C ARG A 215 6.37 -10.95 5.59
N ASN A 216 6.20 -11.95 4.74
CA ASN A 216 7.15 -13.05 4.62
C ASN A 216 8.50 -12.55 4.08
N LEU A 217 8.48 -11.65 3.08
CA LEU A 217 9.69 -11.03 2.53
C LEU A 217 10.48 -10.27 3.60
N VAL A 218 9.80 -9.39 4.36
CA VAL A 218 10.42 -8.57 5.41
C VAL A 218 10.98 -9.42 6.55
N ASN A 219 10.33 -10.53 6.90
CA ASN A 219 10.79 -11.44 7.95
C ASN A 219 11.86 -12.44 7.48
N SER A 220 12.15 -12.50 6.19
CA SER A 220 13.14 -13.39 5.58
C SER A 220 14.59 -12.88 5.73
N ARG A 221 15.54 -13.62 5.18
CA ARG A 221 16.95 -13.18 5.06
C ARG A 221 17.06 -11.91 4.21
N VAL A 222 16.24 -11.80 3.16
CA VAL A 222 16.18 -10.62 2.30
C VAL A 222 15.76 -9.38 3.09
N GLY A 223 14.70 -9.47 3.89
CA GLY A 223 14.23 -8.35 4.72
C GLY A 223 15.29 -7.86 5.71
N ARG A 224 16.06 -8.76 6.31
CA ARG A 224 17.17 -8.37 7.19
C ARG A 224 18.26 -7.63 6.43
N GLY A 225 18.58 -8.06 5.19
CA GLY A 225 19.50 -7.36 4.31
C GLY A 225 19.02 -5.96 3.96
N LEU A 226 17.71 -5.77 3.68
CA LEU A 226 17.12 -4.46 3.42
C LEU A 226 17.29 -3.50 4.61
N VAL A 227 17.00 -3.99 5.83
CA VAL A 227 17.16 -3.17 7.06
C VAL A 227 18.62 -2.82 7.29
N ALA A 228 19.56 -3.76 7.06
CA ALA A 228 20.99 -3.50 7.18
C ALA A 228 21.45 -2.39 6.20
N ILE A 229 20.99 -2.43 4.94
CA ILE A 229 21.27 -1.39 3.94
C ILE A 229 20.72 -0.04 4.37
N ARG A 230 19.48 -0.01 4.86
CA ARG A 230 18.83 1.21 5.36
C ARG A 230 19.61 1.85 6.51
N ASP A 231 20.06 1.04 7.45
CA ASP A 231 20.71 1.52 8.67
C ASP A 231 22.16 1.97 8.40
N ASN A 232 22.93 1.23 7.60
CA ASN A 232 24.25 1.63 7.11
C ASN A 232 24.65 0.82 5.87
N GLU A 233 24.64 1.49 4.71
CA GLU A 233 24.94 0.88 3.41
C GLU A 233 26.37 0.30 3.33
N THR A 234 27.35 1.06 3.80
CA THR A 234 28.76 0.62 3.77
C THR A 234 29.01 -0.58 4.69
N ALA A 235 28.42 -0.58 5.88
CA ALA A 235 28.53 -1.70 6.78
C ALA A 235 27.85 -2.97 6.23
N ALA A 236 26.72 -2.83 5.56
CA ALA A 236 26.02 -3.94 4.90
C ALA A 236 26.87 -4.54 3.77
N GLU A 237 27.55 -3.70 2.97
CA GLU A 237 28.43 -4.13 1.89
C GLU A 237 29.64 -4.91 2.43
N VAL A 238 30.30 -4.41 3.47
CA VAL A 238 31.41 -5.11 4.16
C VAL A 238 30.94 -6.44 4.76
N ALA A 239 29.68 -6.52 5.21
CA ALA A 239 29.08 -7.77 5.70
C ALA A 239 28.66 -8.75 4.58
N GLY A 240 28.96 -8.44 3.31
CA GLY A 240 28.69 -9.32 2.16
C GLY A 240 27.29 -9.19 1.56
N VAL A 241 26.54 -8.12 1.86
CA VAL A 241 25.26 -7.86 1.23
C VAL A 241 25.45 -7.20 -0.13
N GLU A 242 24.90 -7.76 -1.20
CA GLU A 242 24.93 -7.19 -2.55
C GLU A 242 23.99 -5.97 -2.66
N VAL A 243 24.41 -4.82 -2.12
CA VAL A 243 23.60 -3.60 -1.96
C VAL A 243 22.90 -3.21 -3.27
N SER A 244 23.62 -3.22 -4.39
CA SER A 244 23.11 -2.83 -5.70
C SER A 244 21.92 -3.69 -6.13
N ARG A 245 22.03 -5.00 -6.02
CA ARG A 245 20.97 -5.95 -6.36
C ARG A 245 19.74 -5.77 -5.48
N TYR A 246 19.95 -5.63 -4.17
CA TYR A 246 18.87 -5.41 -3.21
C TYR A 246 18.11 -4.12 -3.51
N LYS A 247 18.80 -3.02 -3.79
CA LYS A 247 18.18 -1.73 -4.12
C LYS A 247 17.31 -1.81 -5.37
N VAL A 248 17.85 -2.34 -6.47
CA VAL A 248 17.14 -2.40 -7.75
C VAL A 248 15.94 -3.35 -7.68
N VAL A 249 16.12 -4.55 -7.13
CA VAL A 249 15.02 -5.54 -7.02
C VAL A 249 13.91 -5.01 -6.11
N THR A 250 14.28 -4.37 -5.00
CA THR A 250 13.27 -3.78 -4.09
C THR A 250 12.51 -2.65 -4.76
N PHE A 251 13.17 -1.84 -5.60
CA PHE A 251 12.52 -0.80 -6.37
C PHE A 251 11.50 -1.41 -7.35
N GLY A 252 11.89 -2.46 -8.09
CA GLY A 252 10.99 -3.20 -8.97
C GLY A 252 9.79 -3.83 -8.24
N LEU A 253 10.03 -4.47 -7.10
CA LEU A 253 8.96 -5.04 -6.27
C LEU A 253 8.01 -3.96 -5.75
N SER A 254 8.54 -2.82 -5.31
CA SER A 254 7.76 -1.68 -4.84
C SER A 254 6.88 -1.10 -5.95
N ALA A 255 7.43 -0.96 -7.17
CA ALA A 255 6.69 -0.55 -8.36
C ALA A 255 5.56 -1.55 -8.73
N SER A 256 5.84 -2.86 -8.62
CA SER A 256 4.85 -3.92 -8.82
C SER A 256 3.68 -3.81 -7.84
N LEU A 257 3.95 -3.53 -6.57
CA LEU A 257 2.91 -3.34 -5.56
C LEU A 257 2.05 -2.10 -5.87
N ALA A 258 2.68 -1.00 -6.31
CA ALA A 258 1.95 0.17 -6.77
C ALA A 258 1.06 -0.15 -7.98
N ALA A 259 1.53 -0.97 -8.93
CA ALA A 259 0.75 -1.40 -10.10
C ALA A 259 -0.42 -2.32 -9.74
N ILE A 260 -0.29 -3.18 -8.70
CA ILE A 260 -1.45 -3.92 -8.17
C ILE A 260 -2.51 -2.94 -7.66
N GLY A 261 -2.11 -1.91 -6.90
CA GLY A 261 -3.02 -0.82 -6.52
C GLY A 261 -3.64 -0.12 -7.74
N GLY A 262 -2.86 0.08 -8.82
CA GLY A 262 -3.33 0.65 -10.08
C GLY A 262 -4.34 -0.22 -10.82
N TRP A 263 -4.12 -1.52 -10.85
CA TRP A 263 -5.09 -2.49 -11.34
C TRP A 263 -6.41 -2.41 -10.55
N MET A 264 -6.33 -2.41 -9.22
CA MET A 264 -7.51 -2.27 -8.35
C MET A 264 -8.22 -0.93 -8.59
N PHE A 265 -7.47 0.17 -8.77
CA PHE A 265 -8.02 1.49 -9.12
C PHE A 265 -8.79 1.44 -10.44
N ALA A 266 -8.22 0.82 -11.49
CA ALA A 266 -8.84 0.69 -12.80
C ALA A 266 -10.14 -0.13 -12.76
N VAL A 267 -10.12 -1.26 -12.02
CA VAL A 267 -11.30 -2.11 -11.80
C VAL A 267 -12.39 -1.40 -11.01
N LEU A 268 -12.01 -0.58 -10.01
CA LEU A 268 -12.98 0.14 -9.17
C LEU A 268 -13.67 1.26 -9.95
N ASN A 269 -12.90 2.07 -10.67
CA ASN A 269 -13.41 3.27 -11.33
C ASN A 269 -13.91 3.00 -12.75
N ASN A 270 -13.58 1.83 -13.33
CA ASN A 270 -13.86 1.50 -14.74
C ASN A 270 -13.35 2.56 -15.73
N ALA A 271 -12.51 3.46 -15.30
CA ALA A 271 -11.94 4.54 -16.11
C ALA A 271 -10.58 4.97 -15.54
N VAL A 272 -9.71 5.43 -16.43
CA VAL A 272 -8.42 6.01 -16.13
C VAL A 272 -8.21 7.29 -16.92
N SER A 273 -7.78 8.35 -16.26
CA SER A 273 -7.43 9.61 -16.93
C SER A 273 -6.05 10.10 -16.45
N PRO A 274 -5.32 10.88 -17.25
CA PRO A 274 -4.02 11.41 -16.83
C PRO A 274 -4.12 12.25 -15.55
N THR A 275 -5.22 12.95 -15.37
CA THR A 275 -5.47 13.82 -14.20
C THR A 275 -5.58 13.07 -12.88
N SER A 276 -5.88 11.76 -12.92
CA SER A 276 -5.94 10.90 -11.72
C SER A 276 -4.55 10.59 -11.15
N PHE A 277 -3.48 10.63 -11.97
CA PHE A 277 -2.14 10.16 -11.61
C PHE A 277 -1.12 11.30 -11.51
N THR A 278 -1.52 12.38 -10.87
CA THR A 278 -0.68 13.54 -10.65
C THR A 278 0.29 13.33 -9.47
N ILE A 279 1.21 14.27 -9.29
CA ILE A 279 2.10 14.30 -8.12
C ILE A 279 1.33 14.26 -6.79
N ALA A 280 0.12 14.82 -6.74
CA ALA A 280 -0.72 14.82 -5.55
C ALA A 280 -1.05 13.38 -5.10
N LEU A 281 -1.28 12.45 -6.04
CA LEU A 281 -1.47 11.04 -5.70
C LEU A 281 -0.20 10.43 -5.09
N SER A 282 0.99 10.72 -5.65
CA SER A 282 2.26 10.23 -5.09
C SER A 282 2.47 10.72 -3.67
N ILE A 283 2.15 12.00 -3.40
CA ILE A 283 2.21 12.59 -2.05
C ILE A 283 1.19 11.90 -1.14
N THR A 284 -0.03 11.66 -1.60
CA THR A 284 -1.07 10.95 -0.84
C THR A 284 -0.60 9.55 -0.42
N LEU A 285 0.03 8.79 -1.31
CA LEU A 285 0.60 7.47 -1.01
C LEU A 285 1.74 7.56 0.01
N LEU A 286 2.60 8.58 -0.11
CA LEU A 286 3.66 8.83 0.86
C LEU A 286 3.09 9.16 2.24
N VAL A 287 2.07 10.03 2.29
CA VAL A 287 1.36 10.36 3.54
C VAL A 287 0.76 9.11 4.15
N ALA A 288 0.11 8.24 3.35
CA ALA A 288 -0.44 6.98 3.84
C ALA A 288 0.64 6.09 4.49
N ALA A 289 1.79 5.94 3.82
CA ALA A 289 2.89 5.12 4.32
C ALA A 289 3.51 5.70 5.60
N VAL A 290 3.77 7.01 5.64
CA VAL A 290 4.44 7.70 6.76
C VAL A 290 3.50 7.85 7.95
N LEU A 291 2.25 8.29 7.73
CA LEU A 291 1.22 8.46 8.77
C LEU A 291 0.96 7.15 9.52
N GLY A 292 0.82 6.06 8.76
CA GLY A 292 0.64 4.73 9.34
C GLY A 292 1.89 4.21 10.03
N GLY A 293 3.08 4.63 9.57
CA GLY A 293 4.41 4.21 10.00
C GLY A 293 5.10 3.33 8.97
N ALA A 294 5.98 3.92 8.16
CA ALA A 294 6.67 3.27 7.04
C ALA A 294 7.48 2.01 7.45
N GLY A 295 7.98 1.95 8.68
CA GLY A 295 8.67 0.77 9.23
C GLY A 295 7.72 -0.33 9.73
N SER A 296 6.43 -0.30 9.38
CA SER A 296 5.43 -1.30 9.77
C SER A 296 4.63 -1.78 8.57
N ILE A 297 4.39 -3.09 8.48
CA ILE A 297 3.56 -3.68 7.42
C ILE A 297 2.08 -3.27 7.57
N ILE A 298 1.59 -3.12 8.80
CA ILE A 298 0.21 -2.71 9.08
C ILE A 298 0.02 -1.19 8.93
N GLY A 299 1.12 -0.43 9.01
CA GLY A 299 1.09 1.03 8.89
C GLY A 299 0.30 1.54 7.66
N PRO A 300 0.62 1.09 6.44
CA PRO A 300 -0.08 1.52 5.23
C PRO A 300 -1.60 1.30 5.27
N ILE A 301 -2.10 0.27 5.94
CA ILE A 301 -3.55 0.04 6.11
C ILE A 301 -4.15 1.14 6.98
N ILE A 302 -3.51 1.46 8.11
CA ILE A 302 -3.98 2.51 9.02
C ILE A 302 -3.92 3.87 8.33
N GLY A 303 -2.81 4.15 7.63
CA GLY A 303 -2.64 5.40 6.91
C GLY A 303 -3.66 5.60 5.79
N SER A 304 -3.93 4.55 4.99
CA SER A 304 -4.95 4.60 3.93
C SER A 304 -6.36 4.77 4.48
N LEU A 305 -6.69 4.08 5.58
CA LEU A 305 -7.99 4.24 6.24
C LEU A 305 -8.23 5.68 6.71
N ILE A 306 -7.21 6.32 7.28
CA ILE A 306 -7.28 7.71 7.72
C ILE A 306 -7.43 8.65 6.52
N ILE A 307 -6.63 8.46 5.46
CA ILE A 307 -6.65 9.33 4.28
C ILE A 307 -8.01 9.29 3.59
N VAL A 308 -8.53 8.08 3.34
CA VAL A 308 -9.84 7.91 2.70
C VAL A 308 -10.95 8.42 3.63
N GLY A 309 -10.86 8.15 4.94
CA GLY A 309 -11.85 8.62 5.92
C GLY A 309 -11.85 10.15 6.08
N VAL A 310 -10.69 10.81 6.05
CA VAL A 310 -10.63 12.30 6.13
C VAL A 310 -11.29 12.96 4.93
N ARG A 311 -11.14 12.38 3.72
CA ARG A 311 -11.83 12.91 2.52
C ARG A 311 -13.34 12.94 2.66
N GLU A 312 -13.90 12.01 3.40
CA GLU A 312 -15.35 11.93 3.63
C GLU A 312 -15.87 12.98 4.59
N VAL A 313 -15.06 13.31 5.60
CA VAL A 313 -15.43 14.29 6.63
C VAL A 313 -15.31 15.73 6.12
N VAL A 314 -14.52 15.95 5.05
CA VAL A 314 -14.35 17.29 4.45
C VAL A 314 -15.54 17.59 3.53
N PRO A 315 -16.35 18.64 3.80
CA PRO A 315 -17.49 19.02 2.96
C PRO A 315 -17.08 19.29 1.51
N GLU A 316 -17.96 19.02 0.55
CA GLU A 316 -17.71 19.20 -0.89
C GLU A 316 -17.28 20.64 -1.24
N ASP A 317 -17.87 21.63 -0.60
CA ASP A 317 -17.51 23.05 -0.76
C ASP A 317 -16.07 23.37 -0.32
N SER A 318 -15.49 22.52 0.53
CA SER A 318 -14.16 22.68 1.10
C SER A 318 -13.10 21.80 0.46
N GLN A 319 -13.44 21.05 -0.61
CA GLN A 319 -12.51 20.12 -1.26
C GLN A 319 -11.22 20.79 -1.76
N ARG A 320 -11.25 22.09 -2.11
CA ARG A 320 -10.02 22.84 -2.43
C ARG A 320 -9.01 22.88 -1.28
N TYR A 321 -9.47 22.77 -0.04
CA TYR A 321 -8.63 22.77 1.15
C TYR A 321 -8.14 21.37 1.54
N THR A 322 -8.62 20.32 0.90
CA THR A 322 -8.26 18.93 1.20
C THR A 322 -6.75 18.72 1.17
N GLN A 323 -6.05 19.28 0.18
CA GLN A 323 -4.59 19.19 0.07
C GLN A 323 -3.88 19.93 1.20
N VAL A 324 -4.41 21.09 1.62
CA VAL A 324 -3.87 21.88 2.75
C VAL A 324 -4.08 21.11 4.05
N ILE A 325 -5.25 20.50 4.23
CA ILE A 325 -5.57 19.67 5.41
C ILE A 325 -4.62 18.47 5.46
N PHE A 326 -4.40 17.76 4.34
CA PHE A 326 -3.44 16.66 4.28
C PHE A 326 -2.01 17.10 4.61
N GLY A 327 -1.57 18.24 4.07
CA GLY A 327 -0.26 18.80 4.39
C GLY A 327 -0.13 19.13 5.87
N ALA A 328 -1.13 19.77 6.46
CA ALA A 328 -1.16 20.10 7.87
C ALA A 328 -1.17 18.85 8.78
N VAL A 329 -1.99 17.85 8.44
CA VAL A 329 -2.03 16.56 9.15
C VAL A 329 -0.69 15.85 9.06
N LEU A 330 -0.04 15.85 7.89
CA LEU A 330 1.28 15.25 7.72
C LEU A 330 2.32 15.92 8.61
N ILE A 331 2.39 17.27 8.60
CA ILE A 331 3.30 18.03 9.45
C ILE A 331 3.05 17.73 10.93
N LEU A 332 1.79 17.77 11.35
CA LEU A 332 1.41 17.47 12.74
C LEU A 332 1.87 16.07 13.15
N VAL A 333 1.62 15.06 12.31
CA VAL A 333 2.01 13.68 12.61
C VAL A 333 3.52 13.51 12.62
N MET A 334 4.26 14.16 11.73
CA MET A 334 5.74 14.11 11.75
C MET A 334 6.32 14.74 13.01
N ILE A 335 5.71 15.78 13.56
CA ILE A 335 6.14 16.42 14.80
C ILE A 335 5.78 15.56 16.03
N VAL A 336 4.53 15.06 16.09
CA VAL A 336 4.01 14.35 17.27
C VAL A 336 4.39 12.87 17.28
N ALA A 337 4.47 12.24 16.11
CA ALA A 337 4.69 10.82 15.94
C ALA A 337 5.68 10.53 14.81
N PRO A 338 6.98 10.82 14.96
CA PRO A 338 7.98 10.64 13.91
C PRO A 338 8.11 9.20 13.39
N GLY A 339 7.65 8.20 14.16
CA GLY A 339 7.54 6.81 13.74
C GLY A 339 6.17 6.42 13.17
N GLY A 340 5.29 7.41 12.93
CA GLY A 340 3.88 7.19 12.56
C GLY A 340 3.05 6.61 13.72
N ILE A 341 1.78 6.38 13.47
CA ILE A 341 0.82 5.85 14.47
C ILE A 341 1.29 4.51 15.05
N MET A 342 1.82 3.64 14.20
CA MET A 342 2.35 2.34 14.64
C MET A 342 3.63 2.48 15.48
N GLY A 343 4.44 3.52 15.24
CA GLY A 343 5.61 3.86 16.08
C GLY A 343 5.19 4.23 17.50
N VAL A 344 4.21 5.09 17.65
CA VAL A 344 3.63 5.47 18.96
C VAL A 344 3.06 4.25 19.67
N TYR A 345 2.30 3.41 18.98
CA TYR A 345 1.77 2.17 19.55
C TYR A 345 2.88 1.26 20.10
N ARG A 346 3.99 1.07 19.37
CA ARG A 346 5.14 0.26 19.82
C ARG A 346 5.81 0.87 21.05
N GLN A 347 5.97 2.19 21.09
CA GLN A 347 6.56 2.89 22.24
C GLN A 347 5.68 2.76 23.48
N LEU A 348 4.37 2.96 23.37
CA LEU A 348 3.41 2.82 24.47
C LEU A 348 3.41 1.38 24.99
N LYS A 349 3.36 0.38 24.10
CA LYS A 349 3.43 -1.03 24.48
C LYS A 349 4.73 -1.36 25.21
N GLY A 350 5.86 -0.82 24.76
CA GLY A 350 7.16 -0.98 25.41
C GLY A 350 7.19 -0.36 26.81
N ARG A 351 6.64 0.85 26.97
CA ARG A 351 6.53 1.53 28.29
C ARG A 351 5.65 0.74 29.27
N LEU A 352 4.49 0.26 28.80
CA LEU A 352 3.58 -0.55 29.61
C LEU A 352 4.21 -1.90 30.03
N ALA A 353 4.98 -2.53 29.13
CA ALA A 353 5.70 -3.77 29.46
C ALA A 353 6.76 -3.54 30.52
N ARG A 354 7.53 -2.46 30.44
CA ARG A 354 8.54 -2.07 31.46
C ARG A 354 7.89 -1.75 32.81
N ALA A 355 6.79 -0.97 32.80
CA ALA A 355 6.07 -0.64 34.04
C ALA A 355 5.45 -1.88 34.72
N ARG A 356 5.07 -2.91 33.96
CA ARG A 356 4.62 -4.20 34.51
C ARG A 356 5.78 -5.03 35.06
N ALA A 357 6.96 -4.97 34.46
CA ALA A 357 8.15 -5.66 34.93
C ALA A 357 8.66 -5.07 36.25
N THR A 358 8.69 -3.73 36.38
CA THR A 358 9.09 -3.06 37.65
C THR A 358 8.12 -3.30 38.81
N ARG A 359 6.82 -3.46 38.54
CA ARG A 359 5.83 -3.82 39.59
C ARG A 359 5.91 -5.28 40.02
N ARG A 360 6.58 -6.15 39.29
CA ARG A 360 6.76 -7.58 39.60
C ARG A 360 8.13 -7.89 40.23
N ALA A 361 9.05 -6.93 40.29
CA ALA A 361 10.29 -7.09 41.04
C ALA A 361 9.93 -7.11 42.55
N PRO A 362 10.21 -8.19 43.30
CA PRO A 362 10.01 -8.20 44.74
C PRO A 362 10.88 -7.10 45.33
N SER A 363 10.31 -6.30 46.26
CA SER A 363 11.08 -5.40 47.08
C SER A 363 12.14 -6.26 47.82
N ALA A 364 13.41 -6.11 47.46
CA ALA A 364 14.50 -6.64 48.27
C ALA A 364 14.38 -5.93 49.61
N THR A 365 13.76 -6.61 50.56
CA THR A 365 13.77 -6.22 51.96
C THR A 365 15.19 -6.44 52.46
N THR A 366 15.83 -5.33 52.77
CA THR A 366 17.06 -5.25 53.61
C THR A 366 16.89 -5.94 54.94
#